data_716346e3293c50e8dc8d9b4ac3ff0fe0
#
_entry.id   716346e3293c50e8dc8d9b4ac3ff0fe0
#
_cell.length_a   1.000
_cell.length_b   1.000
_cell.length_c   1.000
_cell.angle_alpha   90.00
_cell.angle_beta   90.00
_cell.angle_gamma   90.00
#
_symmetry.space_group_name_H-M   'P 1'
#
loop_
_entity.id
_entity.type
_entity.pdbx_description
1 polymer ?
#
loop_
_entity_poly.entity_id
_entity_poly.type
_entity_poly.pdbx_seq_one_letter_code
_entity_poly.pdbx_strand_id
1 'polypeptide(L)'
;MRCVFSNKDGTFVVHEDAKLLSNDCVACKAGPGDWRIVDYSSGALVKGGLKSYGACEEFVSNLPERYSARLARFRQSDLYKALTDKVREALLYGNCR
;
A
#
# COMPACT_ATOMS: atom_id res chain seq x y z
N MET A 1 -10.73 2.74 -6.37
CA MET A 1 -9.66 3.54 -6.97
C MET A 1 -8.49 2.66 -7.35
N ARG A 2 -7.66 3.14 -8.25
CA ARG A 2 -6.49 2.39 -8.67
C ARG A 2 -5.32 2.61 -7.72
N CYS A 3 -4.62 1.54 -7.35
CA CYS A 3 -3.37 1.65 -6.60
C CYS A 3 -2.37 0.61 -7.10
N VAL A 4 -1.12 0.79 -6.74
CA VAL A 4 -0.04 -0.13 -7.12
C VAL A 4 0.51 -0.79 -5.87
N PHE A 5 0.67 -2.10 -5.92
CA PHE A 5 1.32 -2.86 -4.87
C PHE A 5 2.71 -3.28 -5.35
N SER A 6 3.73 -2.99 -4.53
CA SER A 6 5.11 -3.36 -4.82
C SER A 6 5.42 -4.73 -4.20
N ASN A 7 5.74 -5.70 -5.02
CA ASN A 7 6.12 -7.03 -4.56
C ASN A 7 7.60 -7.06 -4.14
N LYS A 8 7.96 -8.05 -3.34
CA LYS A 8 9.34 -8.21 -2.88
C LYS A 8 10.32 -8.54 -3.99
N ASP A 9 9.83 -9.14 -5.07
CA ASP A 9 10.67 -9.52 -6.21
C ASP A 9 10.91 -8.37 -7.19
N GLY A 10 10.45 -7.17 -6.86
CA GLY A 10 10.63 -5.99 -7.70
C GLY A 10 9.54 -5.78 -8.73
N THR A 11 8.53 -6.62 -8.76
CA THR A 11 7.39 -6.44 -9.67
C THR A 11 6.31 -5.58 -9.01
N PHE A 12 5.41 -5.05 -9.83
CA PHE A 12 4.32 -4.19 -9.39
C PHE A 12 3.00 -4.75 -9.91
N VAL A 13 1.96 -4.67 -9.08
CA VAL A 13 0.61 -5.08 -9.47
C VAL A 13 -0.33 -3.90 -9.30
N VAL A 14 -1.12 -3.62 -10.33
CA VAL A 14 -2.13 -2.57 -10.25
C VAL A 14 -3.45 -3.18 -9.79
N HIS A 15 -4.01 -2.62 -8.72
CA HIS A 15 -5.33 -2.99 -8.21
C HIS A 15 -6.32 -1.90 -8.58
N GLU A 16 -7.43 -2.27 -9.23
CA GLU A 16 -8.44 -1.31 -9.68
C GLU A 16 -9.44 -0.97 -8.57
N ASP A 17 -9.67 -1.89 -7.64
CA ASP A 17 -10.72 -1.78 -6.63
C ASP A 17 -10.20 -1.44 -5.23
N ALA A 18 -9.09 -0.72 -5.16
CA ALA A 18 -8.55 -0.29 -3.87
C ALA A 18 -9.44 0.78 -3.26
N LYS A 19 -9.45 0.82 -1.93
CA LYS A 19 -10.24 1.79 -1.16
C LYS A 19 -9.33 2.64 -0.30
N LEU A 20 -9.56 3.94 -0.33
CA LEU A 20 -8.75 4.91 0.41
C LEU A 20 -8.95 4.73 1.92
N LEU A 21 -7.85 4.77 2.64
CA LEU A 21 -7.80 4.81 4.10
C LEU A 21 -7.19 6.14 4.53
N SER A 22 -7.11 6.36 5.83
CA SER A 22 -6.40 7.53 6.36
C SER A 22 -4.88 7.35 6.21
N ASN A 23 -4.13 8.41 6.47
CA ASN A 23 -2.67 8.42 6.51
C ASN A 23 -2.01 7.99 5.18
N ASP A 24 -2.63 8.37 4.06
CA ASP A 24 -2.14 8.05 2.70
C ASP A 24 -1.96 6.56 2.46
N CYS A 25 -2.78 5.75 3.10
CA CYS A 25 -2.83 4.32 2.91
C CYS A 25 -4.08 3.93 2.11
N VAL A 26 -4.01 2.78 1.48
CA VAL A 26 -5.15 2.19 0.78
C VAL A 26 -5.30 0.73 1.18
N ALA A 27 -6.54 0.26 1.13
CA ALA A 27 -6.85 -1.15 1.34
C ALA A 27 -7.08 -1.81 -0.01
N CYS A 28 -6.44 -2.94 -0.24
CA CYS A 28 -6.68 -3.73 -1.44
C CYS A 28 -6.92 -5.19 -1.07
N LYS A 29 -7.80 -5.83 -1.81
CA LYS A 29 -8.18 -7.23 -1.59
C LYS A 29 -7.29 -8.11 -2.46
N ALA A 30 -6.45 -8.92 -1.82
CA ALA A 30 -5.54 -9.82 -2.51
C ALA A 30 -6.18 -11.18 -2.79
N GLY A 31 -7.23 -11.53 -2.07
CA GLY A 31 -7.98 -12.77 -2.24
C GLY A 31 -9.13 -12.83 -1.26
N PRO A 32 -9.95 -13.90 -1.28
CA PRO A 32 -11.06 -14.03 -0.34
C PRO A 32 -10.56 -13.98 1.11
N GLY A 33 -11.08 -13.03 1.89
CA GLY A 33 -10.67 -12.86 3.29
C GLY A 33 -9.22 -12.45 3.47
N ASP A 34 -8.57 -11.94 2.41
CA ASP A 34 -7.18 -11.51 2.47
C ASP A 34 -7.08 -10.07 1.99
N TRP A 35 -7.12 -9.15 2.93
CA TRP A 35 -6.99 -7.72 2.67
C TRP A 35 -5.62 -7.22 3.10
N ARG A 36 -5.09 -6.25 2.39
CA ARG A 36 -3.79 -5.65 2.66
C ARG A 36 -3.91 -4.15 2.74
N ILE A 37 -3.10 -3.56 3.62
CA ILE A 37 -2.93 -2.11 3.71
C ILE A 37 -1.61 -1.77 3.04
N VAL A 38 -1.66 -0.84 2.11
CA VAL A 38 -0.53 -0.46 1.27
C VAL A 38 -0.34 1.05 1.36
N ASP A 39 0.90 1.49 1.43
CA ASP A 39 1.21 2.91 1.29
C ASP A 39 0.90 3.32 -0.15
N TYR A 40 0.02 4.31 -0.33
CA TYR A 40 -0.48 4.65 -1.66
C TYR A 40 0.63 5.07 -2.62
N SER A 41 1.53 5.95 -2.16
CA SER A 41 2.53 6.56 -3.04
C SER A 41 3.63 5.59 -3.47
N SER A 42 4.03 4.69 -2.59
CA SER A 42 5.16 3.76 -2.86
C SER A 42 4.72 2.34 -3.19
N GLY A 43 3.47 1.99 -2.89
CA GLY A 43 2.99 0.63 -3.06
C GLY A 43 3.54 -0.35 -2.02
N ALA A 44 4.24 0.13 -1.01
CA ALA A 44 4.82 -0.74 0.01
C ALA A 44 3.77 -1.30 0.95
N LEU A 45 3.92 -2.57 1.30
CA LEU A 45 3.01 -3.23 2.22
C LEU A 45 3.16 -2.67 3.64
N VAL A 46 2.05 -2.20 4.22
CA VAL A 46 2.02 -1.78 5.62
C VAL A 46 1.61 -2.95 6.52
N LYS A 47 0.52 -3.63 6.15
CA LYS A 47 0.00 -4.75 6.93
C LYS A 47 -0.79 -5.67 6.01
N GLY A 48 -0.53 -6.97 6.09
CA GLY A 48 -1.29 -7.97 5.34
C GLY A 48 -2.10 -8.88 6.25
N GLY A 49 -2.84 -9.79 5.65
CA GLY A 49 -3.59 -10.81 6.39
C GLY A 49 -4.80 -10.29 7.15
N LEU A 50 -5.38 -9.18 6.73
CA LEU A 50 -6.59 -8.65 7.33
C LEU A 50 -7.81 -9.29 6.66
N LYS A 51 -8.91 -9.41 7.39
CA LYS A 51 -10.06 -10.21 6.93
C LYS A 51 -11.09 -9.41 6.15
N SER A 52 -11.10 -8.09 6.30
CA SER A 52 -12.09 -7.23 5.67
C SER A 52 -11.58 -5.81 5.51
N TYR A 53 -12.30 -5.02 4.72
CA TYR A 53 -12.04 -3.60 4.62
C TYR A 53 -12.21 -2.89 5.98
N GLY A 54 -13.25 -3.26 6.73
CA GLY A 54 -13.47 -2.71 8.06
C GLY A 54 -12.31 -2.95 9.00
N ALA A 55 -11.68 -4.13 8.93
CA ALA A 55 -10.49 -4.42 9.71
C ALA A 55 -9.31 -3.54 9.30
N CYS A 56 -9.17 -3.25 8.02
CA CYS A 56 -8.14 -2.33 7.52
C CYS A 56 -8.37 -0.91 8.04
N GLU A 57 -9.60 -0.44 7.96
CA GLU A 57 -10.02 0.87 8.46
C GLU A 57 -9.69 1.05 9.94
N GLU A 58 -10.08 0.04 10.74
CA GLU A 58 -9.83 0.05 12.17
C GLU A 58 -8.34 0.05 12.48
N PHE A 59 -7.58 -0.80 11.78
CA PHE A 59 -6.14 -0.88 11.99
C PHE A 59 -5.45 0.47 11.75
N VAL A 60 -5.77 1.14 10.65
CA VAL A 60 -5.14 2.42 10.31
C VAL A 60 -5.60 3.53 11.26
N SER A 61 -6.87 3.52 11.67
CA SER A 61 -7.39 4.50 12.62
C SER A 61 -6.72 4.40 14.00
N ASN A 62 -6.33 3.19 14.38
CA ASN A 62 -5.67 2.91 15.66
C ASN A 62 -4.23 2.41 15.42
N LEU A 63 -3.54 2.98 14.47
CA LEU A 63 -2.24 2.50 14.04
C LEU A 63 -1.24 2.44 15.22
N PRO A 64 -0.71 1.24 15.52
CA PRO A 64 0.27 1.12 16.60
C PRO A 64 1.48 2.00 16.36
N GLU A 65 2.04 2.55 17.44
CA GLU A 65 3.15 3.49 17.32
C GLU A 65 4.34 2.92 16.55
N ARG A 66 4.65 1.65 16.73
CA ARG A 66 5.76 1.00 16.01
C ARG A 66 5.55 1.03 14.49
N TYR A 67 4.30 0.86 14.04
CA TYR A 67 3.98 0.95 12.61
C TYR A 67 4.05 2.38 12.12
N SER A 68 3.53 3.31 12.92
CA SER A 68 3.56 4.73 12.61
C SER A 68 5.00 5.25 12.49
N ALA A 69 5.85 4.90 13.43
CA ALA A 69 7.25 5.30 13.43
C ALA A 69 8.01 4.69 12.25
N ARG A 70 7.76 3.41 11.96
CA ARG A 70 8.39 2.72 10.82
C ARG A 70 7.98 3.35 9.51
N LEU A 71 6.68 3.65 9.35
CA LEU A 71 6.16 4.26 8.14
C LEU A 71 6.74 5.66 7.94
N ALA A 72 6.83 6.46 9.00
CA ALA A 72 7.43 7.79 8.93
C ALA A 72 8.88 7.73 8.49
N ARG A 73 9.67 6.82 9.04
CA ARG A 73 11.06 6.62 8.64
C ARG A 73 11.17 6.16 7.19
N PHE A 74 10.32 5.20 6.80
CA PHE A 74 10.30 4.70 5.45
C PHE A 74 10.02 5.83 4.45
N ARG A 75 9.06 6.69 4.76
CA ARG A 75 8.68 7.81 3.87
C ARG A 75 9.77 8.87 3.73
N GLN A 76 10.82 8.81 4.54
CA GLN A 76 11.98 9.70 4.42
C GLN A 76 13.17 9.02 3.75
N SER A 77 13.04 7.76 3.37
CA SER A 77 14.14 6.97 2.83
C SER A 77 14.31 7.15 1.33
N ASP A 78 15.49 6.82 0.82
CA ASP A 78 15.76 6.81 -0.62
C ASP A 78 14.96 5.72 -1.33
N LEU A 79 14.71 4.61 -0.64
CA LEU A 79 13.88 3.53 -1.17
C LEU A 79 12.46 4.03 -1.46
N TYR A 80 11.90 4.82 -0.55
CA TYR A 80 10.58 5.40 -0.76
C TYR A 80 10.54 6.26 -2.03
N LYS A 81 11.55 7.09 -2.24
CA LYS A 81 11.63 7.93 -3.45
C LYS A 81 11.71 7.10 -4.71
N ALA A 82 12.53 6.06 -4.71
CA ALA A 82 12.67 5.17 -5.85
C ALA A 82 11.36 4.45 -6.15
N LEU A 83 10.65 3.97 -5.11
CA LEU A 83 9.39 3.28 -5.29
C LEU A 83 8.29 4.22 -5.76
N THR A 84 8.23 5.45 -5.24
CA THR A 84 7.22 6.42 -5.69
C THR A 84 7.35 6.76 -7.16
N ASP A 85 8.57 6.87 -7.67
CA ASP A 85 8.80 7.11 -9.08
C ASP A 85 8.28 5.95 -9.94
N LYS A 86 8.54 4.72 -9.51
CA LYS A 86 8.09 3.54 -10.22
C LYS A 86 6.58 3.36 -10.17
N VAL A 87 5.96 3.67 -9.03
CA VAL A 87 4.51 3.62 -8.88
C VAL A 87 3.84 4.64 -9.79
N ARG A 88 4.37 5.85 -9.84
CA ARG A 88 3.85 6.90 -10.73
C ARG A 88 3.90 6.44 -12.18
N GLU A 89 5.01 5.84 -12.57
CA GLU A 89 5.18 5.32 -13.92
C GLU A 89 4.20 4.20 -14.22
N ALA A 90 4.02 3.26 -13.30
CA ALA A 90 3.06 2.16 -13.45
C ALA A 90 1.62 2.66 -13.57
N LEU A 91 1.25 3.67 -12.78
CA LEU A 91 -0.08 4.26 -12.86
C LEU A 91 -0.30 5.00 -14.18
N LEU A 92 0.74 5.69 -14.64
CA LEU A 92 0.67 6.48 -15.88
C LEU A 92 0.46 5.59 -17.10
N TYR A 93 1.16 4.46 -17.16
CA TYR A 93 1.10 3.55 -18.30
C TYR A 93 0.08 2.43 -18.11
N GLY A 94 -0.48 2.28 -16.91
CA GLY A 94 -1.40 1.20 -16.59
C GLY A 94 -0.76 -0.17 -16.70
N ASN A 95 0.53 -0.28 -16.50
CA ASN A 95 1.31 -1.47 -16.80
C ASN A 95 1.92 -2.05 -15.52
N CYS A 96 1.75 -3.37 -15.34
CA CYS A 96 2.32 -4.12 -14.23
C CYS A 96 3.49 -4.97 -14.72
N ARG A 97 4.64 -4.73 -14.18
CA ARG A 97 5.82 -5.52 -14.52
C ARG A 97 6.54 -5.93 -13.28
#